data_6312fe2fdec6a19352f40fbf33a64e01
#
_entry.id   6312fe2fdec6a19352f40fbf33a64e01
#
_cell.length_a   1.000
_cell.length_b   1.000
_cell.length_c   1.000
_cell.angle_alpha   90.00
_cell.angle_beta   90.00
_cell.angle_gamma   90.00
#
_symmetry.space_group_name_H-M   'P 1'
#
loop_
_entity.id
_entity.type
_entity.pdbx_description
1 polymer ?
#
loop_
_entity_poly.entity_id
_entity_poly.type
_entity_poly.pdbx_seq_one_letter_code
_entity_poly.pdbx_strand_id
1 'polypeptide(L)'
;HRPDPDQLLAQMQADEVRAQRGRLRVYFGANAGVGKTYAMLSAAQRERQAGPAGRAVVVGVVETHGRSETAALLDGLEQLPLRDVVYRGHTLHEFDLDAALVRRPAVVLVDELAHTNVEGSRHAKRWQDVRELQDAGIDVWTALNVQHLESLNGTVGAITGVRVHETVPDTVLEQADEIVLVDVTPDELLARLKAGKVYLPQQAERAAHNFFRKGNLIALREIALRRTAEHVEDDVRSWRIEQPSDFANAAPAWKTSGALLVCVGPDAGAEQAVRHAARLAPALDTVETGQTDSTRRLARAVEPKPDTTADASWHNT
;
A
#
# COMPACT_ATOMS: atom_id res chain seq x y z
N HIS A 1 25.77 -1.57 -25.27
CA HIS A 1 24.55 -1.34 -26.04
C HIS A 1 24.17 0.12 -25.88
N ARG A 2 24.05 0.82 -27.00
CA ARG A 2 23.54 2.20 -26.99
C ARG A 2 22.01 2.10 -26.84
N PRO A 3 21.39 2.79 -25.87
CA PRO A 3 19.93 2.75 -25.72
C PRO A 3 19.26 3.22 -27.03
N ASP A 4 18.10 2.63 -27.32
CA ASP A 4 17.29 3.06 -28.46
C ASP A 4 16.82 4.51 -28.23
N PRO A 5 17.10 5.44 -29.16
CA PRO A 5 16.71 6.85 -29.00
C PRO A 5 15.20 7.05 -28.77
N ASP A 6 14.35 6.21 -29.40
CA ASP A 6 12.91 6.31 -29.25
C ASP A 6 12.46 5.84 -27.87
N GLN A 7 13.09 4.81 -27.31
CA GLN A 7 12.85 4.36 -25.94
C GLN A 7 13.29 5.44 -24.92
N LEU A 8 14.45 6.07 -25.15
CA LEU A 8 14.95 7.14 -24.28
C LEU A 8 14.02 8.35 -24.30
N LEU A 9 13.53 8.74 -25.49
CA LEU A 9 12.59 9.86 -25.62
C LEU A 9 11.26 9.56 -24.93
N ALA A 10 10.72 8.36 -25.11
CA ALA A 10 9.50 7.92 -24.42
C ALA A 10 9.66 7.92 -22.89
N GLN A 11 10.83 7.53 -22.40
CA GLN A 11 11.15 7.53 -20.98
C GLN A 11 11.25 8.95 -20.41
N MET A 12 11.93 9.86 -21.13
CA MET A 12 11.99 11.26 -20.75
C MET A 12 10.61 11.93 -20.70
N GLN A 13 9.75 11.64 -21.68
CA GLN A 13 8.38 12.15 -21.70
C GLN A 13 7.55 11.60 -20.52
N ALA A 14 7.69 10.32 -20.20
CA ALA A 14 7.03 9.71 -19.05
C ALA A 14 7.49 10.33 -17.72
N ASP A 15 8.79 10.62 -17.60
CA ASP A 15 9.37 11.26 -16.42
C ASP A 15 8.91 12.72 -16.28
N GLU A 16 8.79 13.47 -17.39
CA GLU A 16 8.23 14.83 -17.39
C GLU A 16 6.76 14.84 -16.94
N VAL A 17 5.94 13.92 -17.45
CA VAL A 17 4.53 13.77 -17.05
C VAL A 17 4.45 13.42 -15.56
N ARG A 18 5.29 12.51 -15.10
CA ARG A 18 5.36 12.12 -13.69
C ARG A 18 5.78 13.27 -12.78
N ALA A 19 6.72 14.10 -13.23
CA ALA A 19 7.19 15.28 -12.47
C ALA A 19 6.13 16.38 -12.33
N GLN A 20 5.17 16.46 -13.27
CA GLN A 20 4.07 17.42 -13.23
C GLN A 20 2.85 16.93 -12.46
N ARG A 21 2.78 15.64 -12.19
CA ARG A 21 1.67 15.00 -11.47
C ARG A 21 1.76 15.34 -9.98
N GLY A 22 0.61 15.58 -9.36
CA GLY A 22 0.49 15.70 -7.90
C GLY A 22 0.85 14.39 -7.19
N ARG A 23 1.44 14.50 -6.01
CA ARG A 23 1.88 13.36 -5.19
C ARG A 23 0.74 12.75 -4.39
N LEU A 24 0.75 11.44 -4.26
CA LEU A 24 -0.19 10.70 -3.42
C LEU A 24 0.50 10.25 -2.12
N ARG A 25 0.00 10.75 -0.98
CA ARG A 25 0.36 10.25 0.35
C ARG A 25 -0.80 9.44 0.91
N VAL A 26 -0.53 8.17 1.23
CA VAL A 26 -1.53 7.25 1.79
C VAL A 26 -1.25 6.97 3.27
N TYR A 27 -2.16 7.37 4.15
CA TYR A 27 -2.16 6.93 5.54
C TYR A 27 -2.77 5.53 5.60
N PHE A 28 -1.90 4.54 5.70
CA PHE A 28 -2.24 3.12 5.58
C PHE A 28 -2.30 2.45 6.95
N GLY A 29 -3.22 1.53 7.14
CA GLY A 29 -3.33 0.81 8.40
C GLY A 29 -4.15 -0.46 8.29
N ALA A 30 -4.02 -1.31 9.31
CA ALA A 30 -4.67 -2.62 9.33
C ALA A 30 -6.20 -2.54 9.36
N ASN A 31 -6.75 -1.56 10.12
CA ASN A 31 -8.19 -1.54 10.44
C ASN A 31 -8.71 -0.11 10.61
N ALA A 32 -10.04 0.02 10.68
CA ALA A 32 -10.67 1.21 11.21
C ALA A 32 -10.27 1.41 12.69
N GLY A 33 -10.14 2.66 13.13
CA GLY A 33 -9.82 3.01 14.53
C GLY A 33 -8.33 3.04 14.89
N VAL A 34 -7.41 2.67 14.00
CA VAL A 34 -5.96 2.80 14.24
C VAL A 34 -5.49 4.26 14.29
N GLY A 35 -6.26 5.22 13.76
CA GLY A 35 -5.98 6.65 13.86
C GLY A 35 -5.48 7.30 12.57
N LYS A 36 -5.71 6.73 11.40
CA LYS A 36 -5.26 7.26 10.10
C LYS A 36 -5.73 8.69 9.84
N THR A 37 -7.03 8.93 9.94
CA THR A 37 -7.63 10.28 9.77
C THR A 37 -7.06 11.27 10.77
N TYR A 38 -6.86 10.85 12.03
CA TYR A 38 -6.21 11.68 13.06
C TYR A 38 -4.77 12.03 12.69
N ALA A 39 -3.98 11.06 12.22
CA ALA A 39 -2.59 11.27 11.79
C ALA A 39 -2.52 12.19 10.57
N MET A 40 -3.42 12.03 9.59
CA MET A 40 -3.54 12.87 8.40
C MET A 40 -3.86 14.33 8.79
N LEU A 41 -4.88 14.53 9.60
CA LEU A 41 -5.26 15.88 10.08
C LEU A 41 -4.18 16.52 10.96
N SER A 42 -3.50 15.74 11.81
CA SER A 42 -2.38 16.24 12.60
C SER A 42 -1.22 16.70 11.72
N ALA A 43 -0.96 16.02 10.59
CA ALA A 43 0.02 16.46 9.61
C ALA A 43 -0.44 17.77 8.92
N ALA A 44 -1.72 17.89 8.55
CA ALA A 44 -2.28 19.12 7.99
C ALA A 44 -2.16 20.32 8.95
N GLN A 45 -2.41 20.10 10.24
CA GLN A 45 -2.21 21.13 11.26
C GLN A 45 -0.74 21.56 11.39
N ARG A 46 0.22 20.66 11.22
CA ARG A 46 1.65 21.03 11.20
C ARG A 46 1.99 21.92 10.00
N GLU A 47 1.47 21.59 8.79
CA GLU A 47 1.64 22.46 7.62
C GLU A 47 1.06 23.86 7.87
N ARG A 48 -0.15 23.94 8.44
CA ARG A 48 -0.77 25.21 8.78
C ARG A 48 0.07 26.02 9.80
N GLN A 49 0.59 25.35 10.81
CA GLN A 49 1.41 25.98 11.86
C GLN A 49 2.77 26.46 11.36
N ALA A 50 3.30 25.85 10.30
CA ALA A 50 4.51 26.30 9.64
C ALA A 50 4.35 27.66 8.92
N GLY A 51 3.13 28.18 8.84
CA GLY A 51 2.83 29.47 8.24
C GLY A 51 3.25 29.55 6.78
N PRO A 52 3.98 30.61 6.35
CA PRO A 52 4.40 30.77 4.96
C PRO A 52 5.36 29.69 4.45
N ALA A 53 6.02 28.94 5.34
CA ALA A 53 6.89 27.81 4.99
C ALA A 53 6.12 26.51 4.79
N GLY A 54 4.89 26.42 5.27
CA GLY A 54 4.02 25.27 5.08
C GLY A 54 3.23 25.34 3.79
N ARG A 55 2.75 24.17 3.34
CA ARG A 55 1.90 24.07 2.16
C ARG A 55 0.45 24.43 2.47
N ALA A 56 -0.25 25.02 1.52
CA ALA A 56 -1.69 25.28 1.64
C ALA A 56 -2.45 23.94 1.56
N VAL A 57 -2.96 23.47 2.70
CA VAL A 57 -3.74 22.25 2.83
C VAL A 57 -5.21 22.59 2.92
N VAL A 58 -6.03 21.95 2.09
CA VAL A 58 -7.48 22.10 2.06
C VAL A 58 -8.16 20.76 2.32
N VAL A 59 -9.19 20.76 3.13
CA VAL A 59 -10.01 19.58 3.41
C VAL A 59 -11.05 19.44 2.30
N GLY A 60 -10.95 18.39 1.49
CA GLY A 60 -11.97 18.05 0.50
C GLY A 60 -13.10 17.24 1.13
N VAL A 61 -12.77 16.11 1.74
CA VAL A 61 -13.70 15.29 2.53
C VAL A 61 -12.93 14.56 3.62
N VAL A 62 -13.46 14.58 4.83
CA VAL A 62 -12.90 13.87 5.99
C VAL A 62 -14.03 13.33 6.86
N GLU A 63 -13.94 12.05 7.20
CA GLU A 63 -14.90 11.36 8.05
C GLU A 63 -14.41 11.30 9.50
N THR A 64 -14.98 12.12 10.35
CA THR A 64 -14.63 12.14 11.79
C THR A 64 -15.35 11.06 12.59
N HIS A 65 -16.42 10.48 12.05
CA HIS A 65 -17.28 9.48 12.70
C HIS A 65 -17.74 9.90 14.11
N GLY A 66 -18.00 11.20 14.32
CA GLY A 66 -18.45 11.74 15.61
C GLY A 66 -17.37 11.82 16.69
N ARG A 67 -16.09 11.62 16.35
CA ARG A 67 -14.96 11.71 17.30
C ARG A 67 -14.54 13.15 17.50
N SER A 68 -14.80 13.69 18.68
CA SER A 68 -14.50 15.10 19.03
C SER A 68 -13.01 15.43 18.88
N GLU A 69 -12.12 14.53 19.31
CA GLU A 69 -10.66 14.71 19.19
C GLU A 69 -10.22 14.85 17.73
N THR A 70 -10.84 14.08 16.81
CA THR A 70 -10.54 14.16 15.37
C THR A 70 -11.19 15.40 14.75
N ALA A 71 -12.41 15.70 15.13
CA ALA A 71 -13.15 16.88 14.65
C ALA A 71 -12.44 18.20 15.04
N ALA A 72 -11.87 18.28 16.24
CA ALA A 72 -11.10 19.44 16.68
C ALA A 72 -9.87 19.74 15.80
N LEU A 73 -9.32 18.73 15.11
CA LEU A 73 -8.22 18.93 14.16
C LEU A 73 -8.64 19.57 12.84
N LEU A 74 -9.93 19.74 12.58
CA LEU A 74 -10.44 20.49 11.43
C LEU A 74 -10.41 22.00 11.68
N ASP A 75 -10.30 22.44 12.94
CA ASP A 75 -10.35 23.85 13.31
C ASP A 75 -9.20 24.63 12.65
N GLY A 76 -9.59 25.69 11.92
CA GLY A 76 -8.66 26.58 11.22
C GLY A 76 -8.08 26.01 9.92
N LEU A 77 -8.46 24.80 9.49
CA LEU A 77 -8.21 24.33 8.13
C LEU A 77 -9.33 24.82 7.19
N GLU A 78 -8.94 25.20 5.98
CA GLU A 78 -9.91 25.49 4.92
C GLU A 78 -10.64 24.20 4.55
N GLN A 79 -11.96 24.23 4.48
CA GLN A 79 -12.79 23.08 4.10
C GLN A 79 -13.60 23.45 2.85
N LEU A 80 -13.58 22.59 1.85
CA LEU A 80 -14.47 22.72 0.70
C LEU A 80 -15.89 22.30 1.11
N PRO A 81 -16.92 22.97 0.60
CA PRO A 81 -18.29 22.50 0.77
C PRO A 81 -18.44 21.12 0.10
N LEU A 82 -19.14 20.23 0.76
CA LEU A 82 -19.53 18.95 0.15
C LEU A 82 -20.63 19.19 -0.87
N ARG A 83 -20.67 18.36 -1.90
CA ARG A 83 -21.71 18.39 -2.91
C ARG A 83 -22.93 17.59 -2.43
N ASP A 84 -24.08 18.23 -2.41
CA ASP A 84 -25.34 17.57 -2.11
C ASP A 84 -25.81 16.75 -3.32
N VAL A 85 -26.03 15.45 -3.11
CA VAL A 85 -26.55 14.53 -4.13
C VAL A 85 -27.84 13.91 -3.60
N VAL A 86 -28.94 14.10 -4.32
CA VAL A 86 -30.21 13.47 -3.97
C VAL A 86 -30.25 12.05 -4.53
N TYR A 87 -30.31 11.07 -3.64
CA TYR A 87 -30.38 9.66 -3.98
C TYR A 87 -31.54 9.00 -3.24
N ARG A 88 -32.51 8.44 -3.99
CA ARG A 88 -33.71 7.78 -3.45
C ARG A 88 -34.47 8.59 -2.38
N GLY A 89 -34.55 9.91 -2.56
CA GLY A 89 -35.26 10.81 -1.65
C GLY A 89 -34.44 11.24 -0.42
N HIS A 90 -33.18 10.85 -0.30
CA HIS A 90 -32.25 11.29 0.73
C HIS A 90 -31.16 12.18 0.12
N THR A 91 -30.78 13.24 0.83
CA THR A 91 -29.62 14.05 0.47
C THR A 91 -28.38 13.42 1.08
N LEU A 92 -27.40 13.06 0.24
CA LEU A 92 -26.10 12.56 0.61
C LEU A 92 -25.06 13.63 0.33
N HIS A 93 -24.02 13.69 1.15
CA HIS A 93 -22.94 14.68 1.06
C HIS A 93 -21.71 14.00 0.49
N GLU A 94 -21.33 14.35 -0.73
CA GLU A 94 -20.20 13.76 -1.45
C GLU A 94 -19.06 14.77 -1.60
N PHE A 95 -17.85 14.27 -1.82
CA PHE A 95 -16.70 15.08 -2.17
C PHE A 95 -16.97 15.88 -3.45
N ASP A 96 -16.73 17.19 -3.41
CA ASP A 96 -16.84 18.06 -4.59
C ASP A 96 -15.49 18.14 -5.33
N LEU A 97 -15.30 17.21 -6.28
CA LEU A 97 -14.12 17.16 -7.13
C LEU A 97 -13.95 18.43 -7.97
N ASP A 98 -15.06 18.99 -8.49
CA ASP A 98 -15.03 20.20 -9.32
C ASP A 98 -14.55 21.41 -8.51
N ALA A 99 -15.07 21.56 -7.29
CA ALA A 99 -14.61 22.62 -6.38
C ALA A 99 -13.12 22.49 -6.05
N ALA A 100 -12.63 21.27 -5.85
CA ALA A 100 -11.21 21.03 -5.58
C ALA A 100 -10.33 21.37 -6.80
N LEU A 101 -10.75 20.98 -7.99
CA LEU A 101 -10.04 21.29 -9.26
C LEU A 101 -10.01 22.80 -9.54
N VAL A 102 -11.10 23.52 -9.27
CA VAL A 102 -11.16 24.97 -9.41
C VAL A 102 -10.30 25.67 -8.37
N ARG A 103 -10.34 25.22 -7.11
CA ARG A 103 -9.56 25.80 -6.00
C ARG A 103 -8.07 25.60 -6.18
N ARG A 104 -7.62 24.48 -6.80
CA ARG A 104 -6.23 24.09 -7.03
C ARG A 104 -5.32 24.28 -5.80
N PRO A 105 -5.61 23.66 -4.67
CA PRO A 105 -4.75 23.77 -3.49
C PRO A 105 -3.41 23.06 -3.74
N ALA A 106 -2.38 23.36 -2.93
CA ALA A 106 -1.14 22.61 -2.96
C ALA A 106 -1.34 21.16 -2.48
N VAL A 107 -2.23 20.97 -1.48
CA VAL A 107 -2.59 19.65 -0.95
C VAL A 107 -4.09 19.62 -0.68
N VAL A 108 -4.77 18.55 -1.06
CA VAL A 108 -6.15 18.27 -0.67
C VAL A 108 -6.24 16.98 0.15
N LEU A 109 -7.02 17.03 1.23
CA LEU A 109 -7.33 15.85 2.05
C LEU A 109 -8.59 15.18 1.51
N VAL A 110 -8.47 13.92 1.12
CA VAL A 110 -9.57 13.09 0.61
C VAL A 110 -9.57 11.78 1.37
N ASP A 111 -10.33 11.70 2.46
CA ASP A 111 -10.40 10.51 3.32
C ASP A 111 -11.19 9.36 2.66
N GLU A 112 -11.04 8.16 3.20
CA GLU A 112 -11.76 6.96 2.75
C GLU A 112 -11.58 6.65 1.25
N LEU A 113 -10.33 6.41 0.81
CA LEU A 113 -9.97 6.16 -0.60
C LEU A 113 -10.81 5.08 -1.29
N ALA A 114 -11.30 4.08 -0.54
CA ALA A 114 -12.08 2.96 -1.07
C ALA A 114 -13.56 3.29 -1.27
N HIS A 115 -14.02 4.47 -0.86
CA HIS A 115 -15.43 4.87 -0.95
C HIS A 115 -15.98 4.70 -2.36
N THR A 116 -17.24 4.23 -2.43
CA THR A 116 -18.00 4.15 -3.66
C THR A 116 -18.88 5.40 -3.77
N ASN A 117 -18.57 6.25 -4.72
CA ASN A 117 -19.32 7.49 -4.93
C ASN A 117 -20.78 7.21 -5.29
N VAL A 118 -21.67 8.13 -4.94
CA VAL A 118 -23.10 8.02 -5.25
C VAL A 118 -23.30 7.99 -6.76
N GLU A 119 -24.29 7.22 -7.22
CA GLU A 119 -24.68 7.14 -8.62
C GLU A 119 -24.97 8.54 -9.19
N GLY A 120 -24.41 8.82 -10.37
CA GLY A 120 -24.43 10.16 -10.99
C GLY A 120 -23.23 11.03 -10.64
N SER A 121 -22.30 10.57 -9.81
CA SER A 121 -20.98 11.20 -9.66
C SER A 121 -20.14 11.03 -10.93
N ARG A 122 -19.14 11.94 -11.13
CA ARG A 122 -18.25 11.89 -12.31
C ARG A 122 -17.52 10.55 -12.39
N HIS A 123 -17.03 10.05 -11.26
CA HIS A 123 -16.39 8.74 -11.13
C HIS A 123 -17.19 7.84 -10.18
N ALA A 124 -17.16 6.54 -10.44
CA ALA A 124 -17.82 5.56 -9.59
C ALA A 124 -17.10 5.35 -8.25
N LYS A 125 -15.80 5.64 -8.20
CA LYS A 125 -14.94 5.38 -7.03
C LYS A 125 -14.10 6.60 -6.68
N ARG A 126 -13.94 6.86 -5.39
CA ARG A 126 -13.15 7.99 -4.87
C ARG A 126 -11.68 7.94 -5.28
N TRP A 127 -11.08 6.76 -5.40
CA TRP A 127 -9.71 6.65 -5.91
C TRP A 127 -9.54 7.18 -7.35
N GLN A 128 -10.61 7.18 -8.15
CA GLN A 128 -10.59 7.77 -9.50
C GLN A 128 -10.62 9.31 -9.44
N ASP A 129 -11.38 9.88 -8.48
CA ASP A 129 -11.34 11.32 -8.21
C ASP A 129 -9.94 11.76 -7.77
N VAL A 130 -9.32 10.97 -6.90
CA VAL A 130 -7.93 11.20 -6.43
C VAL A 130 -6.96 11.18 -7.61
N ARG A 131 -7.14 10.27 -8.55
CA ARG A 131 -6.30 10.20 -9.75
C ARG A 131 -6.44 11.45 -10.62
N GLU A 132 -7.66 11.94 -10.84
CA GLU A 132 -7.91 13.18 -11.60
C GLU A 132 -7.28 14.40 -10.91
N LEU A 133 -7.32 14.48 -9.57
CA LEU A 133 -6.63 15.53 -8.81
C LEU A 133 -5.11 15.48 -9.02
N GLN A 134 -4.52 14.29 -8.95
CA GLN A 134 -3.09 14.11 -9.21
C GLN A 134 -2.73 14.51 -10.65
N ASP A 135 -3.52 14.11 -11.63
CA ASP A 135 -3.28 14.45 -13.04
C ASP A 135 -3.41 15.98 -13.28
N ALA A 136 -4.17 16.69 -12.43
CA ALA A 136 -4.23 18.16 -12.39
C ALA A 136 -3.05 18.82 -11.63
N GLY A 137 -2.09 18.05 -11.12
CA GLY A 137 -0.92 18.55 -10.38
C GLY A 137 -1.20 18.89 -8.91
N ILE A 138 -2.28 18.36 -8.32
CA ILE A 138 -2.67 18.61 -6.92
C ILE A 138 -2.21 17.43 -6.07
N ASP A 139 -1.44 17.69 -5.01
CA ASP A 139 -1.07 16.67 -4.05
C ASP A 139 -2.29 16.19 -3.26
N VAL A 140 -2.41 14.88 -3.07
CA VAL A 140 -3.53 14.29 -2.34
C VAL A 140 -3.03 13.50 -1.14
N TRP A 141 -3.62 13.76 0.03
CA TRP A 141 -3.46 12.92 1.21
C TRP A 141 -4.75 12.16 1.47
N THR A 142 -4.64 10.87 1.66
CA THR A 142 -5.80 9.97 1.82
C THR A 142 -5.57 8.91 2.88
N ALA A 143 -6.62 8.21 3.28
CA ALA A 143 -6.53 7.08 4.21
C ALA A 143 -7.07 5.79 3.58
N LEU A 144 -6.38 4.68 3.85
CA LEU A 144 -6.73 3.36 3.35
C LEU A 144 -6.51 2.28 4.42
N ASN A 145 -7.45 1.35 4.54
CA ASN A 145 -7.26 0.13 5.32
C ASN A 145 -6.84 -1.03 4.41
N VAL A 146 -6.02 -1.93 4.93
CA VAL A 146 -5.55 -3.12 4.21
C VAL A 146 -6.69 -3.97 3.63
N GLN A 147 -7.83 -4.02 4.32
CA GLN A 147 -9.01 -4.79 3.92
C GLN A 147 -9.65 -4.33 2.60
N HIS A 148 -9.34 -3.12 2.15
CA HIS A 148 -9.89 -2.55 0.92
C HIS A 148 -9.00 -2.81 -0.31
N LEU A 149 -7.84 -3.43 -0.17
CA LEU A 149 -7.02 -3.85 -1.31
C LEU A 149 -7.66 -5.05 -2.01
N GLU A 150 -7.80 -4.97 -3.33
CA GLU A 150 -8.51 -6.00 -4.13
C GLU A 150 -7.88 -7.38 -3.98
N SER A 151 -6.56 -7.49 -4.05
CA SER A 151 -5.85 -8.77 -3.91
C SER A 151 -6.06 -9.44 -2.55
N LEU A 152 -6.33 -8.64 -1.51
CA LEU A 152 -6.45 -9.11 -0.13
C LEU A 152 -7.90 -9.41 0.29
N ASN A 153 -8.90 -9.04 -0.52
CA ASN A 153 -10.31 -9.19 -0.17
C ASN A 153 -10.68 -10.64 0.20
N GLY A 154 -10.20 -11.63 -0.57
CA GLY A 154 -10.40 -13.05 -0.27
C GLY A 154 -9.77 -13.47 1.06
N THR A 155 -8.53 -13.05 1.31
CA THR A 155 -7.79 -13.36 2.54
C THR A 155 -8.43 -12.71 3.76
N VAL A 156 -8.81 -11.44 3.65
CA VAL A 156 -9.52 -10.71 4.71
C VAL A 156 -10.87 -11.38 5.03
N GLY A 157 -11.62 -11.76 3.97
CA GLY A 157 -12.88 -12.49 4.14
C GLY A 157 -12.70 -13.82 4.86
N ALA A 158 -11.65 -14.57 4.57
CA ALA A 158 -11.31 -15.83 5.23
C ALA A 158 -10.94 -15.64 6.71
N ILE A 159 -10.21 -14.57 7.04
CA ILE A 159 -9.80 -14.27 8.43
C ILE A 159 -10.98 -13.75 9.26
N THR A 160 -11.75 -12.81 8.73
CA THR A 160 -12.74 -12.04 9.50
C THR A 160 -14.16 -12.60 9.41
N GLY A 161 -14.43 -13.42 8.39
CA GLY A 161 -15.79 -13.84 8.02
C GLY A 161 -16.63 -12.72 7.39
N VAL A 162 -16.03 -11.56 7.09
CA VAL A 162 -16.72 -10.39 6.52
C VAL A 162 -16.18 -10.11 5.13
N ARG A 163 -17.07 -10.07 4.14
CA ARG A 163 -16.73 -9.66 2.79
C ARG A 163 -16.76 -8.13 2.66
N VAL A 164 -15.66 -7.55 2.23
CA VAL A 164 -15.56 -6.12 1.97
C VAL A 164 -15.99 -5.84 0.52
N HIS A 165 -16.94 -4.92 0.32
CA HIS A 165 -17.47 -4.58 -1.00
C HIS A 165 -16.76 -3.40 -1.64
N GLU A 166 -16.24 -2.50 -0.82
CA GLU A 166 -15.51 -1.33 -1.28
C GLU A 166 -14.03 -1.66 -1.39
N THR A 167 -13.52 -1.72 -2.60
CA THR A 167 -12.13 -2.08 -2.88
C THR A 167 -11.44 -1.03 -3.73
N VAL A 168 -10.10 -1.04 -3.62
CA VAL A 168 -9.17 -0.22 -4.39
C VAL A 168 -8.20 -1.15 -5.09
N PRO A 169 -7.93 -0.96 -6.40
CA PRO A 169 -6.89 -1.71 -7.08
C PRO A 169 -5.54 -1.56 -6.37
N ASP A 170 -4.79 -2.63 -6.26
CA ASP A 170 -3.47 -2.64 -5.60
C ASP A 170 -2.51 -1.64 -6.22
N THR A 171 -2.61 -1.44 -7.54
CA THR A 171 -1.81 -0.47 -8.28
C THR A 171 -1.94 0.97 -7.77
N VAL A 172 -3.04 1.33 -7.10
CA VAL A 172 -3.21 2.67 -6.51
C VAL A 172 -2.28 2.85 -5.31
N LEU A 173 -2.12 1.82 -4.49
CA LEU A 173 -1.18 1.83 -3.37
C LEU A 173 0.27 1.72 -3.86
N GLU A 174 0.53 0.88 -4.87
CA GLU A 174 1.86 0.70 -5.48
C GLU A 174 2.40 1.99 -6.15
N GLN A 175 1.49 2.82 -6.67
CA GLN A 175 1.82 4.11 -7.28
C GLN A 175 1.80 5.29 -6.30
N ALA A 176 1.59 5.04 -5.00
CA ALA A 176 1.66 6.07 -3.98
C ALA A 176 3.11 6.58 -3.85
N ASP A 177 3.27 7.90 -3.77
CA ASP A 177 4.60 8.51 -3.58
C ASP A 177 5.08 8.42 -2.12
N GLU A 178 4.15 8.24 -1.19
CA GLU A 178 4.47 8.07 0.23
C GLU A 178 3.40 7.23 0.94
N ILE A 179 3.84 6.20 1.64
CA ILE A 179 2.98 5.41 2.54
C ILE A 179 3.35 5.70 3.98
N VAL A 180 2.40 6.26 4.73
CA VAL A 180 2.53 6.48 6.17
C VAL A 180 1.79 5.37 6.90
N LEU A 181 2.54 4.39 7.44
CA LEU A 181 1.94 3.33 8.23
C LEU A 181 1.45 3.87 9.58
N VAL A 182 0.15 3.71 9.83
CA VAL A 182 -0.48 4.04 11.11
C VAL A 182 -0.84 2.74 11.81
N ASP A 183 -0.11 2.41 12.85
CA ASP A 183 -0.21 1.13 13.55
C ASP A 183 -0.48 1.32 15.04
N VAL A 184 -1.29 0.40 15.58
CA VAL A 184 -1.53 0.25 17.02
C VAL A 184 -1.63 -1.23 17.36
N THR A 185 -1.32 -1.58 18.61
CA THR A 185 -1.46 -2.97 19.05
C THR A 185 -2.92 -3.41 19.06
N PRO A 186 -3.21 -4.70 18.85
CA PRO A 186 -4.57 -5.23 18.95
C PRO A 186 -5.25 -4.94 20.29
N ASP A 187 -4.50 -4.97 21.39
CA ASP A 187 -5.04 -4.69 22.73
C ASP A 187 -5.44 -3.22 22.88
N GLU A 188 -4.61 -2.30 22.35
CA GLU A 188 -4.96 -0.88 22.32
C GLU A 188 -6.18 -0.60 21.44
N LEU A 189 -6.27 -1.22 20.26
CA LEU A 189 -7.42 -1.06 19.37
C LEU A 189 -8.71 -1.57 20.05
N LEU A 190 -8.65 -2.72 20.73
CA LEU A 190 -9.79 -3.24 21.51
C LEU A 190 -10.15 -2.31 22.67
N ALA A 191 -9.18 -1.69 23.34
CA ALA A 191 -9.44 -0.71 24.38
C ALA A 191 -10.13 0.55 23.80
N ARG A 192 -9.68 1.05 22.65
CA ARG A 192 -10.33 2.17 21.92
C ARG A 192 -11.77 1.83 21.51
N LEU A 193 -12.00 0.59 21.05
CA LEU A 193 -13.32 0.10 20.68
C LEU A 193 -14.26 0.09 21.90
N LYS A 194 -13.83 -0.48 23.03
CA LYS A 194 -14.58 -0.48 24.30
C LYS A 194 -14.88 0.94 24.82
N ALA A 195 -13.97 1.88 24.60
CA ALA A 195 -14.15 3.28 24.96
C ALA A 195 -15.06 4.05 23.99
N GLY A 196 -15.64 3.40 22.96
CA GLY A 196 -16.48 4.04 21.94
C GLY A 196 -15.71 4.97 20.99
N LYS A 197 -14.36 4.90 20.99
CA LYS A 197 -13.52 5.79 20.15
C LYS A 197 -13.39 5.33 18.68
N VAL A 198 -13.87 4.13 18.33
CA VAL A 198 -13.82 3.59 16.97
C VAL A 198 -15.19 3.64 16.30
N TYR A 199 -16.21 3.16 17.03
CA TYR A 199 -17.61 3.16 16.61
C TYR A 199 -18.49 3.74 17.71
N LEU A 200 -19.70 4.17 17.33
CA LEU A 200 -20.72 4.48 18.34
C LEU A 200 -20.99 3.23 19.21
N PRO A 201 -21.23 3.40 20.51
CA PRO A 201 -21.33 2.28 21.45
C PRO A 201 -22.27 1.15 21.02
N GLN A 202 -23.40 1.48 20.41
CA GLN A 202 -24.39 0.51 19.92
C GLN A 202 -23.93 -0.34 18.71
N GLN A 203 -22.93 0.15 17.97
CA GLN A 203 -22.35 -0.55 16.81
C GLN A 203 -21.10 -1.33 17.21
N ALA A 204 -20.44 -0.94 18.30
CA ALA A 204 -19.19 -1.52 18.75
C ALA A 204 -19.31 -3.01 19.09
N GLU A 205 -20.37 -3.43 19.78
CA GLU A 205 -20.59 -4.84 20.16
C GLU A 205 -20.73 -5.76 18.93
N ARG A 206 -21.50 -5.34 17.91
CA ARG A 206 -21.69 -6.13 16.69
C ARG A 206 -20.41 -6.22 15.86
N ALA A 207 -19.67 -5.12 15.74
CA ALA A 207 -18.41 -5.09 15.04
C ALA A 207 -17.33 -5.94 15.74
N ALA A 208 -17.28 -5.89 17.08
CA ALA A 208 -16.34 -6.66 17.88
C ALA A 208 -16.55 -8.17 17.74
N HIS A 209 -17.80 -8.63 17.63
CA HIS A 209 -18.12 -10.06 17.57
C HIS A 209 -17.55 -10.75 16.31
N ASN A 210 -17.53 -10.09 15.18
CA ASN A 210 -17.17 -10.72 13.90
C ASN A 210 -15.79 -10.26 13.41
N PHE A 211 -15.53 -8.99 13.38
CA PHE A 211 -14.32 -8.42 12.76
C PHE A 211 -13.21 -8.19 13.80
N PHE A 212 -13.53 -7.56 14.94
CA PHE A 212 -12.56 -7.11 15.94
C PHE A 212 -12.18 -8.18 16.97
N ARG A 213 -12.02 -9.43 16.52
CA ARG A 213 -11.43 -10.48 17.37
C ARG A 213 -9.92 -10.30 17.40
N LYS A 214 -9.30 -10.45 18.57
CA LYS A 214 -7.85 -10.24 18.74
C LYS A 214 -7.02 -11.00 17.69
N GLY A 215 -7.36 -12.26 17.40
CA GLY A 215 -6.66 -13.05 16.37
C GLY A 215 -6.78 -12.45 14.98
N ASN A 216 -7.96 -11.96 14.59
CA ASN A 216 -8.17 -11.30 13.30
C ASN A 216 -7.35 -10.01 13.21
N LEU A 217 -7.34 -9.21 14.30
CA LEU A 217 -6.55 -7.96 14.35
C LEU A 217 -5.05 -8.21 14.22
N ILE A 218 -4.53 -9.29 14.85
CA ILE A 218 -3.12 -9.69 14.69
C ILE A 218 -2.84 -10.04 13.22
N ALA A 219 -3.69 -10.86 12.59
CA ALA A 219 -3.49 -11.27 11.20
C ALA A 219 -3.58 -10.09 10.22
N LEU A 220 -4.57 -9.20 10.39
CA LEU A 220 -4.71 -8.01 9.53
C LEU A 220 -3.54 -7.03 9.73
N ARG A 221 -3.03 -6.89 10.95
CA ARG A 221 -1.85 -6.10 11.25
C ARG A 221 -0.61 -6.67 10.58
N GLU A 222 -0.40 -7.98 10.63
CA GLU A 222 0.70 -8.65 9.92
C GLU A 222 0.64 -8.37 8.43
N ILE A 223 -0.54 -8.51 7.81
CA ILE A 223 -0.72 -8.25 6.38
C ILE A 223 -0.40 -6.78 6.04
N ALA A 224 -0.85 -5.82 6.86
CA ALA A 224 -0.56 -4.41 6.64
C ALA A 224 0.94 -4.09 6.74
N LEU A 225 1.63 -4.65 7.74
CA LEU A 225 3.08 -4.50 7.91
C LEU A 225 3.84 -5.10 6.71
N ARG A 226 3.46 -6.30 6.27
CA ARG A 226 4.05 -6.98 5.13
C ARG A 226 3.87 -6.15 3.85
N ARG A 227 2.64 -5.67 3.59
CA ARG A 227 2.36 -4.85 2.40
C ARG A 227 3.15 -3.54 2.39
N THR A 228 3.35 -2.94 3.55
CA THR A 228 4.21 -1.74 3.67
C THR A 228 5.68 -2.08 3.40
N ALA A 229 6.17 -3.22 3.91
CA ALA A 229 7.54 -3.66 3.66
C ALA A 229 7.80 -3.95 2.18
N GLU A 230 6.85 -4.61 1.48
CA GLU A 230 6.92 -4.85 0.03
C GLU A 230 7.07 -3.53 -0.75
N HIS A 231 6.32 -2.49 -0.39
CA HIS A 231 6.44 -1.17 -1.03
C HIS A 231 7.84 -0.56 -0.83
N VAL A 232 8.38 -0.63 0.39
CA VAL A 232 9.74 -0.14 0.66
C VAL A 232 10.80 -0.93 -0.13
N GLU A 233 10.61 -2.22 -0.33
CA GLU A 233 11.51 -3.05 -1.16
C GLU A 233 11.48 -2.60 -2.62
N ASP A 234 10.30 -2.26 -3.15
CA ASP A 234 10.16 -1.74 -4.51
C ASP A 234 10.83 -0.37 -4.66
N ASP A 235 10.72 0.51 -3.66
CA ASP A 235 11.44 1.80 -3.62
C ASP A 235 12.95 1.59 -3.65
N VAL A 236 13.47 0.68 -2.83
CA VAL A 236 14.90 0.34 -2.81
C VAL A 236 15.37 -0.23 -4.15
N ARG A 237 14.52 -1.07 -4.78
CA ARG A 237 14.83 -1.65 -6.10
C ARG A 237 14.88 -0.56 -7.16
N SER A 238 13.91 0.34 -7.20
CA SER A 238 13.83 1.45 -8.14
C SER A 238 15.03 2.38 -7.99
N TRP A 239 15.38 2.75 -6.76
CA TRP A 239 16.52 3.59 -6.47
C TRP A 239 17.86 2.96 -6.92
N ARG A 240 18.03 1.64 -6.79
CA ARG A 240 19.21 0.92 -7.29
C ARG A 240 19.35 0.95 -8.81
N ILE A 241 18.22 0.94 -9.52
CA ILE A 241 18.19 1.01 -11.00
C ILE A 241 18.57 2.41 -11.47
N GLU A 242 18.12 3.44 -10.78
CA GLU A 242 18.37 4.84 -11.13
C GLU A 242 19.82 5.28 -10.85
N GLN A 243 20.53 4.66 -9.90
CA GLN A 243 21.90 4.99 -9.52
C GLN A 243 22.87 3.81 -9.58
N PRO A 244 23.07 3.19 -10.75
CA PRO A 244 23.92 2.00 -10.88
C PRO A 244 25.42 2.28 -10.58
N SER A 245 25.88 3.54 -10.67
CA SER A 245 27.30 3.92 -10.42
C SER A 245 27.68 3.87 -8.94
N ASP A 246 26.75 4.13 -8.03
CA ASP A 246 27.03 4.15 -6.59
C ASP A 246 27.19 2.74 -6.01
N PHE A 247 26.68 1.73 -6.71
CA PHE A 247 26.71 0.33 -6.28
C PHE A 247 27.85 -0.49 -6.91
N ALA A 248 28.47 -0.02 -7.99
CA ALA A 248 29.57 -0.74 -8.63
C ALA A 248 30.80 -0.91 -7.69
N ASN A 249 30.94 -0.05 -6.67
CA ASN A 249 32.01 -0.04 -5.68
C ASN A 249 31.55 -0.21 -4.24
N ALA A 250 30.28 -0.42 -3.96
CA ALA A 250 29.76 -0.58 -2.61
C ALA A 250 29.82 -2.04 -2.16
N ALA A 251 30.08 -2.24 -0.86
CA ALA A 251 30.00 -3.54 -0.18
C ALA A 251 28.68 -4.25 -0.46
N PRO A 252 28.61 -5.60 -0.33
CA PRO A 252 27.47 -6.40 -0.74
C PRO A 252 26.16 -5.81 -0.22
N ALA A 253 25.24 -5.58 -1.15
CA ALA A 253 23.92 -5.02 -0.87
C ALA A 253 23.26 -5.71 0.32
N TRP A 254 22.72 -4.93 1.25
CA TRP A 254 21.92 -5.46 2.35
C TRP A 254 20.81 -6.33 1.76
N LYS A 255 20.81 -7.61 2.08
CA LYS A 255 19.69 -8.49 1.75
C LYS A 255 18.64 -8.29 2.83
N THR A 256 17.60 -7.55 2.51
CA THR A 256 16.43 -7.37 3.37
C THR A 256 15.43 -8.50 3.23
N SER A 257 15.51 -9.24 2.11
CA SER A 257 14.65 -10.40 1.80
C SER A 257 15.49 -11.59 1.32
N GLY A 258 14.95 -12.79 1.46
CA GLY A 258 15.57 -14.01 0.93
C GLY A 258 15.34 -14.12 -0.58
N ALA A 259 16.37 -14.52 -1.34
CA ALA A 259 16.20 -14.83 -2.75
C ALA A 259 15.89 -16.32 -2.94
N LEU A 260 14.90 -16.66 -3.77
CA LEU A 260 14.59 -18.02 -4.18
C LEU A 260 15.19 -18.29 -5.55
N LEU A 261 16.18 -19.19 -5.61
CA LEU A 261 16.70 -19.72 -6.88
C LEU A 261 15.99 -21.03 -7.19
N VAL A 262 15.26 -21.06 -8.30
CA VAL A 262 14.61 -22.29 -8.79
C VAL A 262 15.42 -22.84 -9.95
N CYS A 263 16.06 -24.01 -9.73
CA CYS A 263 16.74 -24.76 -10.77
C CYS A 263 15.74 -25.72 -11.42
N VAL A 264 15.48 -25.55 -12.71
CA VAL A 264 14.51 -26.34 -13.47
C VAL A 264 15.27 -27.21 -14.46
N GLY A 265 15.14 -28.56 -14.32
CA GLY A 265 15.62 -29.54 -15.29
C GLY A 265 14.62 -29.79 -16.42
N PRO A 266 14.98 -30.55 -17.46
CA PRO A 266 14.08 -30.87 -18.57
C PRO A 266 13.09 -32.01 -18.26
N ASP A 267 12.86 -32.32 -16.99
CA ASP A 267 12.01 -33.43 -16.54
C ASP A 267 10.53 -32.99 -16.33
N ALA A 268 9.66 -34.00 -16.17
CA ALA A 268 8.22 -33.78 -16.01
C ALA A 268 7.85 -33.02 -14.69
N GLY A 269 8.75 -32.89 -13.73
CA GLY A 269 8.57 -32.15 -12.48
C GLY A 269 8.84 -30.66 -12.60
N ALA A 270 9.45 -30.21 -13.70
CA ALA A 270 9.87 -28.84 -13.93
C ALA A 270 8.71 -27.84 -13.79
N GLU A 271 7.58 -28.12 -14.40
CA GLU A 271 6.38 -27.27 -14.35
C GLU A 271 5.81 -27.15 -12.93
N GLN A 272 5.84 -28.25 -12.17
CA GLN A 272 5.36 -28.23 -10.79
C GLN A 272 6.31 -27.47 -9.86
N ALA A 273 7.62 -27.57 -10.09
CA ALA A 273 8.63 -26.80 -9.36
C ALA A 273 8.47 -25.29 -9.60
N VAL A 274 8.26 -24.86 -10.86
CA VAL A 274 8.01 -23.47 -11.22
C VAL A 274 6.72 -22.95 -10.57
N ARG A 275 5.62 -23.71 -10.63
CA ARG A 275 4.36 -23.33 -9.98
C ARG A 275 4.49 -23.24 -8.46
N HIS A 276 5.28 -24.09 -7.84
CA HIS A 276 5.53 -24.04 -6.39
C HIS A 276 6.37 -22.82 -6.02
N ALA A 277 7.41 -22.56 -6.79
CA ALA A 277 8.25 -21.39 -6.62
C ALA A 277 7.48 -20.09 -6.83
N ALA A 278 6.65 -20.00 -7.85
CA ALA A 278 5.80 -18.84 -8.11
C ALA A 278 4.83 -18.51 -6.97
N ARG A 279 4.42 -19.51 -6.17
CA ARG A 279 3.62 -19.26 -4.93
C ARG A 279 4.45 -18.76 -3.78
N LEU A 280 5.74 -19.08 -3.73
CA LEU A 280 6.68 -18.62 -2.70
C LEU A 280 7.36 -17.31 -3.09
N ALA A 281 7.39 -16.99 -4.38
CA ALA A 281 8.03 -15.80 -4.94
C ALA A 281 7.59 -14.47 -4.31
N PRO A 282 6.29 -14.24 -4.02
CA PRO A 282 5.86 -13.01 -3.36
C PRO A 282 6.41 -12.82 -1.94
N ALA A 283 6.93 -13.88 -1.31
CA ALA A 283 7.55 -13.84 0.02
C ALA A 283 9.08 -13.78 -0.02
N LEU A 284 9.67 -13.84 -1.22
CA LEU A 284 11.12 -13.95 -1.43
C LEU A 284 11.52 -13.14 -2.67
N ASP A 285 12.67 -12.49 -2.62
CA ASP A 285 13.22 -11.77 -3.77
C ASP A 285 13.53 -12.77 -4.90
N THR A 286 12.80 -12.71 -6.01
CA THR A 286 12.93 -13.67 -7.11
C THR A 286 13.84 -13.14 -8.19
N VAL A 287 14.83 -13.93 -8.58
CA VAL A 287 15.60 -13.71 -9.80
C VAL A 287 14.85 -14.39 -10.97
N GLU A 288 14.38 -13.61 -11.95
CA GLU A 288 13.87 -14.17 -13.21
C GLU A 288 14.98 -14.96 -13.91
N THR A 289 14.82 -16.27 -14.00
CA THR A 289 15.74 -17.11 -14.77
C THR A 289 15.30 -17.16 -16.22
N GLY A 290 15.85 -16.29 -17.06
CA GLY A 290 15.87 -16.51 -18.49
C GLY A 290 16.69 -17.78 -18.82
N GLN A 291 16.24 -18.60 -19.77
CA GLN A 291 17.03 -19.71 -20.32
C GLN A 291 18.28 -19.15 -21.01
N THR A 292 19.39 -19.07 -20.29
CA THR A 292 20.70 -18.76 -20.86
C THR A 292 21.69 -19.86 -20.47
N ASP A 293 22.70 -20.06 -21.30
CA ASP A 293 23.81 -21.01 -21.04
C ASP A 293 24.51 -20.80 -19.67
N SER A 294 24.34 -19.63 -19.10
CA SER A 294 24.81 -19.28 -17.75
C SER A 294 24.10 -20.07 -16.64
N THR A 295 22.82 -20.42 -16.84
CA THR A 295 22.02 -21.20 -15.87
C THR A 295 22.55 -22.62 -15.72
N ARG A 296 23.08 -23.21 -16.79
CA ARG A 296 23.74 -24.52 -16.75
C ARG A 296 25.05 -24.52 -15.93
N ARG A 297 25.77 -23.41 -15.88
CA ARG A 297 26.99 -23.28 -15.07
C ARG A 297 26.70 -23.07 -13.59
N LEU A 298 25.64 -22.36 -13.24
CA LEU A 298 25.22 -22.17 -11.85
C LEU A 298 24.60 -23.44 -11.25
N ALA A 299 23.82 -24.21 -12.02
CA ALA A 299 23.29 -25.49 -11.57
C ALA A 299 24.40 -26.51 -11.21
N ARG A 300 25.54 -26.50 -11.93
CA ARG A 300 26.71 -27.33 -11.58
C ARG A 300 27.46 -26.88 -10.31
N ALA A 301 27.31 -25.66 -9.87
CA ALA A 301 27.95 -25.14 -8.66
C ALA A 301 27.20 -25.48 -7.36
N VAL A 302 25.99 -26.00 -7.47
CA VAL A 302 25.10 -26.33 -6.33
C VAL A 302 24.92 -27.86 -6.17
N GLU A 303 25.56 -28.69 -7.00
CA GLU A 303 25.62 -30.13 -6.72
C GLU A 303 26.34 -30.36 -5.40
N PRO A 304 25.73 -31.04 -4.41
CA PRO A 304 26.43 -31.39 -3.18
C PRO A 304 27.59 -32.31 -3.58
N LYS A 305 28.80 -31.98 -3.12
CA LYS A 305 29.94 -32.88 -3.25
C LYS A 305 29.54 -34.26 -2.69
N PRO A 306 29.79 -35.35 -3.41
CA PRO A 306 29.52 -36.68 -2.89
C PRO A 306 30.32 -36.86 -1.60
N ASP A 307 29.64 -37.36 -0.58
CA ASP A 307 30.17 -37.61 0.75
C ASP A 307 31.27 -38.68 0.64
N THR A 308 32.53 -38.25 0.72
CA THR A 308 33.73 -39.12 0.71
C THR A 308 34.04 -39.61 2.11
N THR A 309 33.07 -40.07 2.87
CA THR A 309 33.28 -40.73 4.14
C THR A 309 32.52 -42.05 4.22
N ALA A 310 32.91 -43.00 3.36
CA ALA A 310 32.60 -44.40 3.57
C ALA A 310 33.74 -45.25 3.03
N ASP A 311 34.85 -45.30 3.75
CA ASP A 311 35.71 -46.46 3.82
C ASP A 311 36.59 -46.38 5.04
N ALA A 312 36.14 -46.94 6.14
CA ALA A 312 37.00 -47.36 7.24
C ALA A 312 36.58 -48.78 7.63
N SER A 313 37.16 -49.71 6.90
CA SER A 313 37.17 -51.14 7.20
C SER A 313 37.67 -51.39 8.61
N TRP A 314 36.82 -51.92 9.45
CA TRP A 314 37.18 -52.58 10.70
C TRP A 314 37.64 -54.01 10.37
N HIS A 315 38.91 -54.29 10.42
CA HIS A 315 39.44 -55.63 10.60
C HIS A 315 39.82 -55.86 12.04
N ASN A 316 39.22 -56.92 12.58
CA ASN A 316 39.50 -57.61 13.81
C ASN A 316 40.98 -57.86 14.09
N THR A 317 41.34 -57.79 15.32
CA THR A 317 41.76 -58.88 16.22
C THR A 317 41.58 -58.44 17.64
#